data_6b4d000b19bf3c2c2783973bc32e3869
#
_entry.id   6b4d000b19bf3c2c2783973bc32e3869
#
_cell.length_a   1.000
_cell.length_b   1.000
_cell.length_c   1.000
_cell.angle_alpha   90.00
_cell.angle_beta   90.00
_cell.angle_gamma   90.00
#
_symmetry.space_group_name_H-M   'P 1'
#
loop_
_entity.id
_entity.type
_entity.pdbx_description
1 polymer ?
#
loop_
_entity_poly.entity_id
_entity_poly.type
_entity_poly.pdbx_seq_one_letter_code
_entity_poly.pdbx_strand_id
1 'polypeptide(L)'
;SQHINTFTDVDIFFNEDKSVKIGITGTNRKSTTAFHLHQLLNKYKPSNLVGNIGNTMLDFINNGKEFSIIELSSFQLDKMNQNRLDFGILLNIEEDHLDYHGDFKSNKLAKEKILSANESISFEIDPYNLFKWITGKEAKKIQLKNLPYRFEHISEKIINDSKSTNYHSLKYAMKKAKKCFNSEYILIVCGNPKKEKYKEIHLKDPSEVYIFGKHSDQINKCIKHPKKKLFKNIKELFDFVHTKKSTCNILFSPGYPSG
;
A
#
# COMPACT_ATOMS: atom_id res chain seq x y z
N SER A 1 15.76 -9.20 37.49
CA SER A 1 15.85 -8.89 36.06
C SER A 1 15.66 -7.40 35.89
N GLN A 2 16.70 -6.68 35.44
CA GLN A 2 16.61 -5.30 35.10
C GLN A 2 15.66 -5.18 33.88
N HIS A 3 14.52 -4.51 34.04
CA HIS A 3 13.66 -4.15 32.90
C HIS A 3 14.39 -3.08 32.10
N ILE A 4 14.98 -3.49 30.97
CA ILE A 4 15.53 -2.56 30.00
C ILE A 4 14.36 -1.92 29.26
N ASN A 5 14.15 -0.62 29.44
CA ASN A 5 13.18 0.12 28.64
C ASN A 5 13.70 0.23 27.20
N THR A 6 13.06 -0.47 26.28
CA THR A 6 13.40 -0.42 24.86
C THR A 6 12.54 0.64 24.18
N PHE A 7 13.16 1.57 23.49
CA PHE A 7 12.47 2.60 22.68
C PHE A 7 12.64 2.28 21.20
N THR A 8 11.55 2.44 20.46
CA THR A 8 11.57 2.35 19.00
C THR A 8 11.85 3.74 18.39
N ASP A 9 12.15 3.79 17.11
CA ASP A 9 12.24 5.05 16.33
C ASP A 9 10.94 5.87 16.42
N VAL A 10 9.79 5.19 16.45
CA VAL A 10 8.46 5.80 16.65
C VAL A 10 8.36 6.46 18.02
N ASP A 11 8.78 5.79 19.08
CA ASP A 11 8.73 6.34 20.45
C ASP A 11 9.63 7.57 20.58
N ILE A 12 10.84 7.54 20.00
CA ILE A 12 11.77 8.67 20.01
C ILE A 12 11.16 9.85 19.26
N PHE A 13 10.63 9.62 18.04
CA PHE A 13 10.00 10.67 17.27
C PHE A 13 8.80 11.27 18.00
N PHE A 14 7.96 10.46 18.62
CA PHE A 14 6.79 10.92 19.37
C PHE A 14 7.15 11.77 20.59
N ASN A 15 8.28 11.50 21.22
CA ASN A 15 8.74 12.24 22.39
C ASN A 15 9.38 13.58 22.02
N GLU A 16 10.19 13.59 20.95
CA GLU A 16 11.05 14.72 20.62
C GLU A 16 10.43 15.70 19.62
N ASP A 17 9.63 15.20 18.67
CA ASP A 17 9.06 16.05 17.62
C ASP A 17 7.84 16.85 18.12
N LYS A 18 7.76 18.12 17.75
CA LYS A 18 6.71 19.07 18.20
C LYS A 18 5.61 19.30 17.16
N SER A 19 5.73 18.72 15.97
CA SER A 19 4.71 18.84 14.94
C SER A 19 3.41 18.13 15.34
N VAL A 20 2.31 18.51 14.72
CA VAL A 20 1.04 17.77 14.80
C VAL A 20 1.22 16.43 14.11
N LYS A 21 1.06 15.33 14.83
CA LYS A 21 1.33 13.96 14.39
C LYS A 21 0.08 13.27 13.87
N ILE A 22 0.09 12.93 12.60
CA ILE A 22 -1.03 12.26 11.90
C ILE A 22 -0.57 10.86 11.53
N GLY A 23 -0.99 9.86 12.29
CA GLY A 23 -0.68 8.45 12.02
C GLY A 23 -1.66 7.85 11.03
N ILE A 24 -1.14 7.08 10.06
CA ILE A 24 -1.95 6.36 9.07
C ILE A 24 -1.55 4.90 9.04
N THR A 25 -2.51 4.00 9.27
CA THR A 25 -2.32 2.56 9.12
C THR A 25 -3.47 1.88 8.35
N GLY A 26 -3.28 0.63 8.03
CA GLY A 26 -4.23 -0.21 7.32
C GLY A 26 -3.53 -1.36 6.59
N THR A 27 -4.26 -2.28 6.02
CA THR A 27 -3.67 -3.32 5.17
C THR A 27 -3.25 -2.72 3.84
N ASN A 28 -4.17 -2.03 3.16
CA ASN A 28 -3.95 -1.46 1.83
C ASN A 28 -4.07 0.06 1.84
N ARG A 29 -3.48 0.73 0.82
CA ARG A 29 -3.56 2.16 0.52
C ARG A 29 -2.86 3.10 1.51
N LYS A 30 -2.17 2.62 2.54
CA LYS A 30 -1.44 3.46 3.50
C LYS A 30 -0.60 4.55 2.82
N SER A 31 0.38 4.14 2.02
CA SER A 31 1.29 5.06 1.32
C SER A 31 0.57 6.01 0.38
N THR A 32 -0.44 5.52 -0.36
CA THR A 32 -1.20 6.36 -1.30
C THR A 32 -1.97 7.44 -0.55
N THR A 33 -2.69 7.07 0.51
CA THR A 33 -3.47 8.03 1.30
C THR A 33 -2.56 9.02 2.03
N ALA A 34 -1.46 8.53 2.64
CA ALA A 34 -0.47 9.40 3.29
C ALA A 34 0.14 10.42 2.30
N PHE A 35 0.51 9.96 1.10
CA PHE A 35 1.08 10.82 0.07
C PHE A 35 0.08 11.84 -0.48
N HIS A 36 -1.17 11.46 -0.69
CA HIS A 36 -2.22 12.37 -1.15
C HIS A 36 -2.55 13.41 -0.07
N LEU A 37 -2.70 12.99 1.19
CA LEU A 37 -2.93 13.91 2.30
C LEU A 37 -1.75 14.88 2.48
N HIS A 38 -0.52 14.40 2.34
CA HIS A 38 0.68 15.24 2.38
C HIS A 38 0.66 16.33 1.29
N GLN A 39 0.24 16.01 0.06
CA GLN A 39 0.11 17.00 -1.01
C GLN A 39 -0.92 18.09 -0.67
N LEU A 40 -2.05 17.73 -0.05
CA LEU A 40 -3.07 18.68 0.37
C LEU A 40 -2.58 19.55 1.54
N LEU A 41 -2.01 18.93 2.57
CA LEU A 41 -1.49 19.67 3.73
C LEU A 41 -0.36 20.62 3.34
N ASN A 42 0.57 20.21 2.49
CA ASN A 42 1.67 21.07 2.01
C ASN A 42 1.18 22.31 1.21
N LYS A 43 -0.05 22.30 0.70
CA LYS A 43 -0.66 23.50 0.09
C LYS A 43 -1.27 24.42 1.14
N TYR A 44 -1.51 23.93 2.34
CA TYR A 44 -2.06 24.68 3.46
C TYR A 44 -0.98 25.15 4.43
N LYS A 45 -0.16 24.21 4.92
CA LYS A 45 0.98 24.45 5.81
C LYS A 45 2.05 23.37 5.59
N PRO A 46 3.34 23.70 5.79
CA PRO A 46 4.43 22.77 5.57
C PRO A 46 4.25 21.47 6.36
N SER A 47 4.41 20.33 5.71
CA SER A 47 4.28 19.01 6.33
C SER A 47 5.42 18.06 5.95
N ASN A 48 5.68 17.09 6.81
CA ASN A 48 6.57 15.95 6.61
C ASN A 48 5.76 14.74 6.12
N LEU A 49 6.39 13.87 5.37
CA LEU A 49 5.90 12.53 5.06
C LEU A 49 6.98 11.53 5.47
N VAL A 50 6.72 10.75 6.50
CA VAL A 50 7.73 9.91 7.18
C VAL A 50 7.15 8.55 7.60
N GLY A 51 7.99 7.69 8.15
CA GLY A 51 7.63 6.38 8.66
C GLY A 51 7.93 5.26 7.68
N ASN A 52 6.98 4.35 7.47
CA ASN A 52 7.14 3.22 6.54
C ASN A 52 7.12 3.65 5.04
N ILE A 53 7.02 4.95 4.79
CA ILE A 53 7.10 5.59 3.48
C ILE A 53 7.93 6.86 3.57
N GLY A 54 8.62 7.20 2.50
CA GLY A 54 9.39 8.45 2.41
C GLY A 54 10.71 8.36 3.15
N ASN A 55 10.90 9.28 4.08
CA ASN A 55 12.18 9.44 4.77
C ASN A 55 12.13 8.86 6.18
N THR A 56 13.30 8.64 6.76
CA THR A 56 13.48 8.19 8.14
C THR A 56 12.87 9.23 9.09
N MET A 57 12.03 8.82 10.03
CA MET A 57 11.36 9.77 10.95
C MET A 57 12.34 10.62 11.73
N LEU A 58 13.42 10.02 12.23
CA LEU A 58 14.37 10.71 13.13
C LEU A 58 15.07 11.90 12.47
N ASP A 59 15.26 11.88 11.14
CA ASP A 59 15.88 12.98 10.39
C ASP A 59 14.98 14.24 10.31
N PHE A 60 13.73 14.11 10.72
CA PHE A 60 12.71 15.16 10.61
C PHE A 60 12.25 15.74 11.93
N ILE A 61 12.86 15.31 13.05
CA ILE A 61 12.55 15.83 14.38
C ILE A 61 12.79 17.35 14.41
N ASN A 62 11.76 18.10 14.79
CA ASN A 62 11.80 19.56 14.98
C ASN A 62 12.36 20.35 13.78
N ASN A 63 12.12 19.93 12.56
CA ASN A 63 12.59 20.56 11.34
C ASN A 63 11.76 21.81 10.91
N GLY A 64 10.87 22.30 11.78
CA GLY A 64 10.06 23.50 11.56
C GLY A 64 8.81 23.27 10.71
N LYS A 65 8.46 22.02 10.39
CA LYS A 65 7.18 21.71 9.76
C LYS A 65 6.06 21.60 10.79
N GLU A 66 4.85 22.02 10.38
CA GLU A 66 3.72 22.06 11.31
C GLU A 66 3.06 20.68 11.47
N PHE A 67 3.05 19.89 10.41
CA PHE A 67 2.46 18.55 10.41
C PHE A 67 3.48 17.46 10.07
N SER A 68 3.36 16.30 10.68
CA SER A 68 4.05 15.08 10.31
C SER A 68 3.04 13.98 10.01
N ILE A 69 2.93 13.59 8.73
CA ILE A 69 2.12 12.45 8.29
C ILE A 69 3.00 11.22 8.38
N ILE A 70 2.60 10.26 9.21
CA ILE A 70 3.41 9.11 9.60
C ILE A 70 2.71 7.84 9.12
N GLU A 71 3.25 7.18 8.10
CA GLU A 71 2.79 5.84 7.74
C GLU A 71 3.32 4.84 8.76
N LEU A 72 2.42 4.15 9.45
CA LEU A 72 2.76 3.15 10.46
C LEU A 72 2.35 1.75 9.99
N SER A 73 3.31 0.83 10.01
CA SER A 73 3.07 -0.59 9.83
C SER A 73 2.47 -1.21 11.10
N SER A 74 1.84 -2.39 10.98
CA SER A 74 1.37 -3.15 12.15
C SER A 74 2.52 -3.51 13.09
N PHE A 75 3.73 -3.74 12.56
CA PHE A 75 4.93 -4.04 13.35
C PHE A 75 5.37 -2.86 14.22
N GLN A 76 5.35 -1.65 13.66
CA GLN A 76 5.70 -0.43 14.40
C GLN A 76 4.65 -0.14 15.48
N LEU A 77 3.36 -0.25 15.15
CA LEU A 77 2.27 -0.08 16.10
C LEU A 77 2.30 -1.14 17.22
N ASP A 78 2.67 -2.37 16.89
CA ASP A 78 2.78 -3.43 17.89
C ASP A 78 3.87 -3.16 18.93
N LYS A 79 5.01 -2.60 18.49
CA LYS A 79 6.20 -2.35 19.30
C LYS A 79 6.24 -0.97 19.97
N MET A 80 5.39 -0.03 19.56
CA MET A 80 5.39 1.29 20.19
C MET A 80 4.90 1.22 21.64
N ASN A 81 5.57 1.94 22.53
CA ASN A 81 5.25 1.95 23.97
C ASN A 81 4.03 2.84 24.28
N GLN A 82 3.93 4.00 23.63
CA GLN A 82 2.85 4.96 23.86
C GLN A 82 2.37 5.56 22.53
N ASN A 83 1.08 5.66 22.36
CA ASN A 83 0.50 6.42 21.27
C ASN A 83 0.44 7.91 21.65
N ARG A 84 1.20 8.75 20.92
CA ARG A 84 1.21 10.22 21.06
C ARG A 84 0.80 10.90 19.75
N LEU A 85 -0.03 10.26 19.00
CA LEU A 85 -0.62 10.83 17.79
C LEU A 85 -1.71 11.83 18.17
N ASP A 86 -1.73 12.96 17.48
CA ASP A 86 -2.86 13.90 17.52
C ASP A 86 -4.03 13.33 16.73
N PHE A 87 -3.76 12.75 15.55
CA PHE A 87 -4.76 12.14 14.69
C PHE A 87 -4.36 10.71 14.31
N GLY A 88 -5.27 9.75 14.51
CA GLY A 88 -5.11 8.34 14.15
C GLY A 88 -6.06 7.91 13.04
N ILE A 89 -5.54 7.40 11.93
CA ILE A 89 -6.33 7.00 10.76
C ILE A 89 -6.15 5.51 10.49
N LEU A 90 -7.24 4.74 10.61
CA LEU A 90 -7.30 3.33 10.26
C LEU A 90 -8.06 3.16 8.95
N LEU A 91 -7.35 2.89 7.85
CA LEU A 91 -7.96 2.85 6.51
C LEU A 91 -8.80 1.60 6.25
N ASN A 92 -8.25 0.43 6.55
CA ASN A 92 -8.89 -0.87 6.35
C ASN A 92 -8.13 -1.98 7.08
N ILE A 93 -8.81 -3.08 7.34
CA ILE A 93 -8.22 -4.29 7.93
C ILE A 93 -8.61 -5.48 7.07
N GLU A 94 -7.60 -6.15 6.51
CA GLU A 94 -7.71 -7.37 5.72
C GLU A 94 -6.68 -8.38 6.19
N GLU A 95 -6.84 -9.65 5.84
CA GLU A 95 -5.84 -10.68 6.15
C GLU A 95 -4.50 -10.35 5.45
N ASP A 96 -3.46 -10.13 6.24
CA ASP A 96 -2.10 -9.87 5.78
C ASP A 96 -1.10 -10.11 6.91
N HIS A 97 0.17 -10.42 6.59
CA HIS A 97 1.24 -10.60 7.58
C HIS A 97 0.95 -11.64 8.68
N LEU A 98 0.25 -12.73 8.35
CA LEU A 98 -0.05 -13.81 9.29
C LEU A 98 1.21 -14.56 9.75
N ASP A 99 2.29 -14.50 8.99
CA ASP A 99 3.60 -15.05 9.29
C ASP A 99 4.28 -14.40 10.51
N TYR A 100 3.99 -13.13 10.77
CA TYR A 100 4.52 -12.39 11.93
C TYR A 100 3.56 -12.39 13.12
N HIS A 101 2.30 -12.01 12.88
CA HIS A 101 1.33 -11.85 13.97
C HIS A 101 0.72 -13.18 14.44
N GLY A 102 0.97 -14.29 13.72
CA GLY A 102 0.43 -15.60 14.01
C GLY A 102 -1.03 -15.77 13.57
N ASP A 103 -1.87 -14.78 13.80
CA ASP A 103 -3.28 -14.80 13.42
C ASP A 103 -3.81 -13.41 13.00
N PHE A 104 -4.99 -13.40 12.40
CA PHE A 104 -5.68 -12.19 11.97
C PHE A 104 -6.05 -11.27 13.13
N LYS A 105 -6.44 -11.84 14.28
CA LYS A 105 -6.86 -11.07 15.46
C LYS A 105 -5.71 -10.23 16.01
N SER A 106 -4.52 -10.82 16.14
CA SER A 106 -3.31 -10.12 16.59
C SER A 106 -2.91 -8.99 15.64
N ASN A 107 -2.95 -9.23 14.31
CA ASN A 107 -2.71 -8.19 13.31
C ASN A 107 -3.72 -7.04 13.40
N LYS A 108 -5.00 -7.37 13.60
CA LYS A 108 -6.07 -6.40 13.79
C LYS A 108 -5.83 -5.55 15.05
N LEU A 109 -5.57 -6.18 16.19
CA LEU A 109 -5.31 -5.50 17.45
C LEU A 109 -4.10 -4.56 17.36
N ALA A 110 -3.03 -4.98 16.69
CA ALA A 110 -1.86 -4.14 16.48
C ALA A 110 -2.22 -2.86 15.70
N LYS A 111 -3.02 -2.96 14.64
CA LYS A 111 -3.45 -1.80 13.86
C LYS A 111 -4.43 -0.91 14.62
N GLU A 112 -5.33 -1.49 15.40
CA GLU A 112 -6.31 -0.75 16.21
C GLU A 112 -5.66 0.12 17.29
N LYS A 113 -4.41 -0.13 17.69
CA LYS A 113 -3.66 0.76 18.59
C LYS A 113 -3.60 2.21 18.08
N ILE A 114 -3.68 2.45 16.78
CA ILE A 114 -3.69 3.80 16.22
C ILE A 114 -4.92 4.61 16.65
N LEU A 115 -6.02 3.93 16.98
CA LEU A 115 -7.27 4.55 17.38
C LEU A 115 -7.23 5.13 18.81
N SER A 116 -6.17 4.89 19.58
CA SER A 116 -5.93 5.54 20.87
C SER A 116 -5.24 6.91 20.74
N ALA A 117 -5.17 7.49 19.55
CA ALA A 117 -4.78 8.88 19.30
C ALA A 117 -5.77 9.86 19.97
N ASN A 118 -5.38 11.14 20.10
CA ASN A 118 -6.27 12.18 20.68
C ASN A 118 -7.59 12.26 19.89
N GLU A 119 -7.51 12.21 18.55
CA GLU A 119 -8.65 12.07 17.66
C GLU A 119 -8.40 10.89 16.71
N SER A 120 -9.44 10.12 16.38
CA SER A 120 -9.29 8.99 15.48
C SER A 120 -10.49 8.79 14.55
N ILE A 121 -10.20 8.24 13.36
CA ILE A 121 -11.21 7.91 12.35
C ILE A 121 -10.89 6.56 11.70
N SER A 122 -11.95 5.79 11.41
CA SER A 122 -11.83 4.49 10.75
C SER A 122 -12.52 4.48 9.41
N PHE A 123 -11.92 3.74 8.44
CA PHE A 123 -12.48 3.43 7.12
C PHE A 123 -12.68 4.65 6.19
N GLU A 124 -12.11 5.81 6.54
CA GLU A 124 -12.04 6.95 5.64
C GLU A 124 -10.75 6.87 4.81
N ILE A 125 -10.89 6.95 3.49
CA ILE A 125 -9.79 6.83 2.54
C ILE A 125 -9.65 8.04 1.61
N ASP A 126 -10.64 8.93 1.61
CA ASP A 126 -10.61 10.13 0.79
C ASP A 126 -9.72 11.20 1.44
N PRO A 127 -8.62 11.62 0.79
CA PRO A 127 -7.69 12.58 1.37
C PRO A 127 -8.30 13.96 1.59
N TYR A 128 -9.36 14.33 0.85
CA TYR A 128 -10.06 15.61 1.06
C TYR A 128 -10.91 15.59 2.32
N ASN A 129 -11.61 14.48 2.60
CA ASN A 129 -12.36 14.30 3.83
C ASN A 129 -11.41 14.28 5.05
N LEU A 130 -10.28 13.57 4.93
CA LEU A 130 -9.25 13.55 5.96
C LEU A 130 -8.65 14.93 6.20
N PHE A 131 -8.35 15.69 5.14
CA PHE A 131 -7.87 17.06 5.26
C PHE A 131 -8.88 17.96 6.01
N LYS A 132 -10.16 17.88 5.63
CA LYS A 132 -11.23 18.63 6.30
C LYS A 132 -11.34 18.27 7.78
N TRP A 133 -11.30 16.98 8.10
CA TRP A 133 -11.37 16.50 9.48
C TRP A 133 -10.18 16.99 10.32
N ILE A 134 -8.95 16.96 9.79
CA ILE A 134 -7.75 17.37 10.51
C ILE A 134 -7.68 18.91 10.67
N THR A 135 -8.08 19.67 9.65
CA THR A 135 -7.86 21.14 9.63
C THR A 135 -9.11 21.96 9.92
N GLY A 136 -10.29 21.35 9.90
CA GLY A 136 -11.59 22.04 9.94
C GLY A 136 -11.91 22.85 8.67
N LYS A 137 -11.11 22.71 7.59
CA LYS A 137 -11.22 23.51 6.36
C LYS A 137 -11.40 22.64 5.13
N GLU A 138 -12.03 23.20 4.10
CA GLU A 138 -12.10 22.56 2.78
C GLU A 138 -10.79 22.77 2.01
N ALA A 139 -10.23 21.68 1.48
CA ALA A 139 -9.08 21.76 0.59
C ALA A 139 -9.49 22.19 -0.82
N LYS A 140 -8.68 23.06 -1.44
CA LYS A 140 -8.83 23.33 -2.88
C LYS A 140 -8.61 22.03 -3.68
N LYS A 141 -9.47 21.74 -4.63
CA LYS A 141 -9.28 20.61 -5.54
C LYS A 141 -8.01 20.81 -6.37
N ILE A 142 -7.11 19.85 -6.30
CA ILE A 142 -5.88 19.80 -7.08
C ILE A 142 -5.74 18.45 -7.75
N GLN A 143 -4.96 18.38 -8.82
CA GLN A 143 -4.58 17.11 -9.40
C GLN A 143 -3.54 16.42 -8.49
N LEU A 144 -3.96 15.42 -7.73
CA LEU A 144 -3.09 14.63 -6.87
C LEU A 144 -2.17 13.73 -7.71
N LYS A 145 -0.87 13.80 -7.46
CA LYS A 145 0.11 12.90 -8.06
C LYS A 145 0.06 11.54 -7.37
N ASN A 146 0.19 10.48 -8.13
CA ASN A 146 0.33 9.14 -7.59
C ASN A 146 1.78 8.84 -7.23
N LEU A 147 1.99 7.92 -6.29
CA LEU A 147 3.31 7.35 -6.04
C LEU A 147 3.73 6.46 -7.22
N PRO A 148 5.03 6.40 -7.55
CA PRO A 148 5.53 5.44 -8.52
C PRO A 148 5.13 4.00 -8.18
N TYR A 149 4.91 3.20 -9.20
CA TYR A 149 4.57 1.77 -9.06
C TYR A 149 3.25 1.44 -8.35
N ARG A 150 2.38 2.44 -8.16
CA ARG A 150 1.04 2.29 -7.56
C ARG A 150 -0.04 2.71 -8.52
N PHE A 151 -0.44 1.77 -9.37
CA PHE A 151 -1.38 2.00 -10.47
C PHE A 151 -0.91 3.17 -11.36
N GLU A 152 0.38 3.16 -11.66
CA GLU A 152 1.06 4.18 -12.45
C GLU A 152 0.81 3.95 -13.94
N HIS A 153 0.31 4.96 -14.64
CA HIS A 153 0.16 4.92 -16.08
C HIS A 153 1.53 5.18 -16.75
N ILE A 154 2.18 4.12 -17.21
CA ILE A 154 3.43 4.22 -17.99
C ILE A 154 3.12 4.73 -19.41
N SER A 155 1.97 4.32 -19.95
CA SER A 155 1.39 4.79 -21.19
C SER A 155 -0.12 4.62 -21.15
N GLU A 156 -0.81 5.02 -22.21
CA GLU A 156 -2.28 4.77 -22.35
C GLU A 156 -2.64 3.29 -22.26
N LYS A 157 -1.70 2.40 -22.63
CA LYS A 157 -1.93 0.94 -22.68
C LYS A 157 -1.24 0.16 -21.58
N ILE A 158 -0.38 0.78 -20.78
CA ILE A 158 0.42 0.06 -19.77
C ILE A 158 0.23 0.71 -18.40
N ILE A 159 -0.26 -0.08 -17.46
CA ILE A 159 -0.38 0.30 -16.06
C ILE A 159 0.57 -0.55 -15.23
N ASN A 160 1.42 0.10 -14.44
CA ASN A 160 2.34 -0.51 -13.50
C ASN A 160 1.82 -0.37 -12.08
N ASP A 161 1.46 -1.50 -11.48
CA ASP A 161 1.02 -1.60 -10.09
C ASP A 161 1.91 -2.59 -9.30
N SER A 162 3.23 -2.53 -9.55
CA SER A 162 4.20 -3.47 -8.99
C SER A 162 4.28 -3.47 -7.45
N LYS A 163 3.72 -2.47 -6.78
CA LYS A 163 3.55 -2.42 -5.32
C LYS A 163 2.32 -3.19 -4.80
N SER A 164 1.54 -3.81 -5.67
CA SER A 164 0.45 -4.71 -5.32
C SER A 164 0.99 -6.09 -4.95
N THR A 165 1.16 -6.34 -3.65
CA THR A 165 1.85 -7.53 -3.11
C THR A 165 0.92 -8.53 -2.44
N ASN A 166 -0.40 -8.35 -2.52
CA ASN A 166 -1.40 -9.27 -2.00
C ASN A 166 -2.64 -9.36 -2.90
N TYR A 167 -3.46 -10.37 -2.70
CA TYR A 167 -4.64 -10.62 -3.53
C TYR A 167 -5.68 -9.49 -3.48
N HIS A 168 -5.87 -8.84 -2.35
CA HIS A 168 -6.85 -7.74 -2.22
C HIS A 168 -6.43 -6.53 -3.06
N SER A 169 -5.15 -6.17 -3.03
CA SER A 169 -4.62 -5.09 -3.88
C SER A 169 -4.70 -5.45 -5.36
N LEU A 170 -4.38 -6.69 -5.74
CA LEU A 170 -4.54 -7.20 -7.11
C LEU A 170 -5.99 -7.09 -7.59
N LYS A 171 -6.96 -7.55 -6.78
CA LYS A 171 -8.38 -7.46 -7.11
C LYS A 171 -8.84 -6.01 -7.31
N TYR A 172 -8.36 -5.10 -6.46
CA TYR A 172 -8.65 -3.68 -6.62
C TYR A 172 -8.04 -3.10 -7.90
N ALA A 173 -6.77 -3.44 -8.21
CA ALA A 173 -6.08 -3.02 -9.42
C ALA A 173 -6.82 -3.50 -10.68
N MET A 174 -7.25 -4.77 -10.73
CA MET A 174 -8.04 -5.31 -11.84
C MET A 174 -9.36 -4.56 -12.05
N LYS A 175 -10.13 -4.33 -10.96
CA LYS A 175 -11.38 -3.57 -11.03
C LYS A 175 -11.17 -2.16 -11.58
N LYS A 176 -10.09 -1.51 -11.19
CA LYS A 176 -9.71 -0.18 -11.66
C LYS A 176 -9.24 -0.22 -13.12
N ALA A 177 -8.39 -1.19 -13.49
CA ALA A 177 -7.89 -1.36 -14.85
C ALA A 177 -9.02 -1.61 -15.86
N LYS A 178 -9.99 -2.44 -15.51
CA LYS A 178 -11.20 -2.68 -16.35
C LYS A 178 -11.94 -1.37 -16.67
N LYS A 179 -12.06 -0.47 -15.70
CA LYS A 179 -12.67 0.84 -15.91
C LYS A 179 -11.80 1.78 -16.74
N CYS A 180 -10.48 1.78 -16.52
CA CYS A 180 -9.55 2.67 -17.20
C CYS A 180 -9.35 2.28 -18.67
N PHE A 181 -9.16 1.00 -18.96
CA PHE A 181 -8.93 0.53 -20.33
C PHE A 181 -10.22 0.47 -21.16
N ASN A 182 -11.36 0.24 -20.51
CA ASN A 182 -12.67 0.04 -21.17
C ASN A 182 -12.63 -0.98 -22.33
N SER A 183 -11.70 -1.92 -22.28
CA SER A 183 -11.45 -2.96 -23.28
C SER A 183 -10.67 -4.10 -22.65
N GLU A 184 -10.38 -5.15 -23.42
CA GLU A 184 -9.57 -6.30 -22.95
C GLU A 184 -8.16 -5.87 -22.55
N TYR A 185 -7.62 -6.57 -21.56
CA TYR A 185 -6.25 -6.38 -21.08
C TYR A 185 -5.61 -7.70 -20.64
N ILE A 186 -4.29 -7.73 -20.71
CA ILE A 186 -3.45 -8.82 -20.21
C ILE A 186 -3.05 -8.46 -18.78
N LEU A 187 -3.23 -9.41 -17.86
CA LEU A 187 -2.71 -9.31 -16.50
C LEU A 187 -1.37 -10.01 -16.40
N ILE A 188 -0.37 -9.32 -15.86
CA ILE A 188 0.95 -9.91 -15.55
C ILE A 188 1.07 -10.03 -14.04
N VAL A 189 1.33 -11.27 -13.56
CA VAL A 189 1.51 -11.60 -12.14
C VAL A 189 2.86 -12.27 -11.88
N CYS A 190 3.40 -12.06 -10.69
CA CYS A 190 4.66 -12.67 -10.23
C CYS A 190 4.78 -12.58 -8.71
N GLY A 191 5.91 -13.02 -8.17
CA GLY A 191 6.24 -12.91 -6.74
C GLY A 191 6.30 -14.26 -6.05
N ASN A 192 6.32 -14.25 -4.74
CA ASN A 192 6.41 -15.45 -3.91
C ASN A 192 5.08 -15.66 -3.18
N PRO A 193 4.29 -16.69 -3.50
CA PRO A 193 3.02 -16.96 -2.82
C PRO A 193 3.20 -17.33 -1.34
N LYS A 194 4.46 -17.52 -0.89
CA LYS A 194 4.81 -17.95 0.47
C LYS A 194 3.93 -19.13 0.94
N LYS A 195 3.75 -19.28 2.24
CA LYS A 195 2.92 -20.32 2.84
C LYS A 195 1.44 -19.92 3.00
N GLU A 196 0.98 -18.91 2.31
CA GLU A 196 -0.47 -18.66 2.23
C GLU A 196 -1.11 -19.95 1.69
N LYS A 197 -1.96 -20.56 2.50
CA LYS A 197 -2.74 -21.75 2.08
C LYS A 197 -3.28 -21.45 0.70
N TYR A 198 -2.90 -22.24 -0.29
CA TYR A 198 -3.22 -22.07 -1.72
C TYR A 198 -4.72 -21.88 -1.93
N LYS A 199 -5.22 -20.64 -1.70
CA LYS A 199 -6.60 -20.28 -2.05
C LYS A 199 -6.68 -20.20 -3.57
N GLU A 200 -7.60 -20.91 -4.16
CA GLU A 200 -7.87 -20.77 -5.59
C GLU A 200 -8.39 -19.36 -5.88
N ILE A 201 -7.77 -18.72 -6.85
CA ILE A 201 -8.08 -17.37 -7.29
C ILE A 201 -8.69 -17.43 -8.68
N HIS A 202 -9.99 -17.19 -8.77
CA HIS A 202 -10.70 -17.15 -10.04
C HIS A 202 -10.64 -15.75 -10.64
N LEU A 203 -9.91 -15.58 -11.74
CA LEU A 203 -9.77 -14.32 -12.45
C LEU A 203 -10.68 -14.32 -13.68
N LYS A 204 -11.63 -13.38 -13.76
CA LYS A 204 -12.61 -13.31 -14.87
C LYS A 204 -12.41 -12.09 -15.78
N ASP A 205 -11.80 -11.01 -15.25
CA ASP A 205 -11.72 -9.73 -15.97
C ASP A 205 -10.62 -9.65 -17.03
N PRO A 206 -9.37 -10.16 -16.81
CA PRO A 206 -8.35 -10.12 -17.86
C PRO A 206 -8.67 -11.06 -19.01
N SER A 207 -8.24 -10.72 -20.23
CA SER A 207 -8.37 -11.62 -21.40
C SER A 207 -7.34 -12.74 -21.39
N GLU A 208 -6.14 -12.48 -20.87
CA GLU A 208 -5.06 -13.45 -20.68
C GLU A 208 -4.32 -13.15 -19.36
N VAL A 209 -3.73 -14.18 -18.75
CA VAL A 209 -2.91 -14.06 -17.55
C VAL A 209 -1.50 -14.59 -17.83
N TYR A 210 -0.50 -13.75 -17.67
CA TYR A 210 0.90 -14.08 -17.82
C TYR A 210 1.58 -14.17 -16.46
N ILE A 211 2.28 -15.25 -16.23
CA ILE A 211 2.89 -15.58 -14.95
C ILE A 211 4.39 -15.77 -15.19
N PHE A 212 5.24 -15.10 -14.42
CA PHE A 212 6.69 -15.26 -14.57
C PHE A 212 7.43 -15.34 -13.24
N GLY A 213 8.68 -15.84 -13.32
CA GLY A 213 9.62 -15.86 -12.22
C GLY A 213 9.71 -17.20 -11.49
N LYS A 214 10.53 -17.25 -10.45
CA LYS A 214 10.93 -18.46 -9.73
C LYS A 214 9.75 -19.31 -9.21
N HIS A 215 8.64 -18.66 -8.85
CA HIS A 215 7.46 -19.32 -8.27
C HIS A 215 6.29 -19.41 -9.25
N SER A 216 6.53 -19.28 -10.55
CA SER A 216 5.49 -19.27 -11.58
C SER A 216 4.60 -20.52 -11.55
N ASP A 217 5.16 -21.70 -11.32
CA ASP A 217 4.39 -22.96 -11.23
C ASP A 217 3.45 -22.98 -10.02
N GLN A 218 3.90 -22.45 -8.89
CA GLN A 218 3.07 -22.36 -7.68
C GLN A 218 1.91 -21.38 -7.89
N ILE A 219 2.19 -20.20 -8.44
CA ILE A 219 1.18 -19.19 -8.78
C ILE A 219 0.18 -19.75 -9.80
N ASN A 220 0.66 -20.49 -10.82
CA ASN A 220 -0.19 -21.11 -11.84
C ASN A 220 -1.20 -22.11 -11.24
N LYS A 221 -0.82 -22.84 -10.19
CA LYS A 221 -1.73 -23.76 -9.50
C LYS A 221 -2.84 -23.00 -8.76
N CYS A 222 -2.52 -21.82 -8.20
CA CYS A 222 -3.49 -21.00 -7.46
C CYS A 222 -4.45 -20.25 -8.39
N ILE A 223 -3.98 -19.75 -9.52
CA ILE A 223 -4.79 -18.94 -10.43
C ILE A 223 -5.60 -19.83 -11.38
N LYS A 224 -6.92 -19.64 -11.39
CA LYS A 224 -7.85 -20.26 -12.34
C LYS A 224 -8.25 -19.23 -13.39
N HIS A 225 -7.77 -19.46 -14.61
CA HIS A 225 -8.09 -18.67 -15.80
C HIS A 225 -7.90 -19.54 -17.05
N PRO A 226 -8.78 -19.45 -18.09
CA PRO A 226 -8.71 -20.33 -19.26
C PRO A 226 -7.48 -20.09 -20.14
N LYS A 227 -6.98 -18.86 -20.18
CA LYS A 227 -5.83 -18.46 -21.01
C LYS A 227 -4.67 -18.00 -20.13
N LYS A 228 -3.82 -18.92 -19.72
CA LYS A 228 -2.60 -18.65 -18.93
C LYS A 228 -1.35 -18.98 -19.73
N LYS A 229 -0.27 -18.20 -19.51
CA LYS A 229 1.07 -18.48 -20.04
C LYS A 229 2.11 -18.30 -18.95
N LEU A 230 3.09 -19.20 -18.91
CA LEU A 230 4.20 -19.19 -17.97
C LEU A 230 5.48 -18.77 -18.69
N PHE A 231 6.29 -17.96 -18.00
CA PHE A 231 7.59 -17.53 -18.48
C PHE A 231 8.62 -17.72 -17.36
N LYS A 232 9.85 -18.11 -17.72
CA LYS A 232 10.92 -18.32 -16.74
C LYS A 232 11.36 -17.01 -16.07
N ASN A 233 11.37 -15.93 -16.84
CA ASN A 233 11.82 -14.62 -16.37
C ASN A 233 11.14 -13.49 -17.14
N ILE A 234 11.38 -12.26 -16.68
CA ILE A 234 10.78 -11.07 -17.26
C ILE A 234 11.23 -10.80 -18.71
N LYS A 235 12.46 -11.19 -19.08
CA LYS A 235 12.98 -11.01 -20.44
C LYS A 235 12.18 -11.85 -21.45
N GLU A 236 12.01 -13.15 -21.15
CA GLU A 236 11.21 -14.05 -21.98
C GLU A 236 9.76 -13.54 -22.15
N LEU A 237 9.18 -13.01 -21.09
CA LEU A 237 7.86 -12.41 -21.13
C LEU A 237 7.82 -11.19 -22.05
N PHE A 238 8.79 -10.26 -21.93
CA PHE A 238 8.84 -9.09 -22.79
C PHE A 238 9.09 -9.44 -24.24
N ASP A 239 10.01 -10.38 -24.54
CA ASP A 239 10.27 -10.83 -25.89
C ASP A 239 8.97 -11.39 -26.51
N PHE A 240 8.20 -12.16 -25.75
CA PHE A 240 6.90 -12.67 -26.19
C PHE A 240 5.87 -11.57 -26.43
N VAL A 241 5.74 -10.60 -25.51
CA VAL A 241 4.81 -9.48 -25.63
C VAL A 241 5.15 -8.64 -26.88
N HIS A 242 6.44 -8.41 -27.17
CA HIS A 242 6.87 -7.69 -28.37
C HIS A 242 6.46 -8.41 -29.66
N THR A 243 6.44 -9.75 -29.69
CA THR A 243 6.02 -10.48 -30.91
C THR A 243 4.53 -10.34 -31.21
N LYS A 244 3.70 -10.00 -30.21
CA LYS A 244 2.26 -9.84 -30.35
C LYS A 244 1.83 -8.54 -31.05
N LYS A 245 2.69 -7.83 -31.83
CA LYS A 245 2.38 -6.58 -32.57
C LYS A 245 1.27 -5.79 -31.89
N SER A 246 1.51 -5.27 -30.71
CA SER A 246 0.50 -5.17 -29.68
C SER A 246 -0.33 -3.91 -29.71
N THR A 247 -1.59 -4.10 -29.86
CA THR A 247 -2.65 -3.19 -29.42
C THR A 247 -3.19 -3.54 -28.02
N CYS A 248 -2.58 -4.50 -27.31
CA CYS A 248 -3.12 -5.01 -26.04
C CYS A 248 -2.80 -4.07 -24.87
N ASN A 249 -3.79 -3.84 -24.03
CA ASN A 249 -3.58 -3.18 -22.76
C ASN A 249 -2.94 -4.16 -21.76
N ILE A 250 -2.08 -3.65 -20.88
CA ILE A 250 -1.32 -4.44 -19.93
C ILE A 250 -1.48 -3.85 -18.52
N LEU A 251 -1.92 -4.68 -17.59
CA LEU A 251 -1.81 -4.42 -16.17
C LEU A 251 -0.70 -5.28 -15.58
N PHE A 252 0.37 -4.66 -15.12
CA PHE A 252 1.38 -5.33 -14.30
C PHE A 252 1.02 -5.16 -12.82
N SER A 253 0.56 -6.22 -12.18
CA SER A 253 0.19 -6.24 -10.76
C SER A 253 0.56 -7.60 -10.18
N PRO A 254 1.67 -7.71 -9.44
CA PRO A 254 2.21 -8.99 -8.96
C PRO A 254 1.22 -9.84 -8.20
N GLY A 255 0.45 -9.26 -7.28
CA GLY A 255 -0.50 -9.97 -6.45
C GLY A 255 0.13 -10.81 -5.33
N TYR A 256 1.46 -10.90 -5.29
CA TYR A 256 2.24 -11.62 -4.29
C TYR A 256 3.47 -10.79 -3.89
N PRO A 257 4.01 -10.98 -2.67
CA PRO A 257 5.23 -10.32 -2.23
C PRO A 257 6.42 -10.67 -3.11
N SER A 258 7.36 -9.73 -3.26
CA SER A 258 8.69 -10.04 -3.80
C SER A 258 9.39 -11.00 -2.85
N GLY A 259 9.94 -12.10 -3.37
CA GLY A 259 10.75 -13.07 -2.61
C GLY A 259 12.19 -12.66 -2.53
#